data_18001236e24fedf8fda77b6311cb25c1
#
_entry.id   18001236e24fedf8fda77b6311cb25c1
#
_cell.length_a   1.000
_cell.length_b   1.000
_cell.length_c   1.000
_cell.angle_alpha   90.00
_cell.angle_beta   90.00
_cell.angle_gamma   90.00
#
_symmetry.space_group_name_H-M   'P 1'
#
loop_
_entity.id
_entity.type
_entity.pdbx_description
1 polymer ?
#
loop_
_entity_poly.entity_id
_entity_poly.type
_entity_poly.pdbx_seq_one_letter_code
_entity_poly.pdbx_strand_id
1 'polypeptide(L)'
;EPVQQTSSPRPIEEITVVGQQSLFRLRRLVIEKEDEVFAYFNANNSSNRMDIICGKRVATGTYVPRRVCEPRFLKNLRSYEARSWRRGFTTTSYSQQDLLFESKGDFDQLQSEINELMLSSEEFANILADYADLTDNYAAHRAAMFKKD
;
A
#
# COMPACT_ATOMS: atom_id res chain seq x y z
N GLU A 1 17.83 -55.76 -47.24
CA GLU A 1 18.63 -54.92 -46.32
C GLU A 1 17.73 -53.90 -45.71
N PRO A 2 17.61 -53.83 -44.38
CA PRO A 2 16.76 -52.80 -43.72
C PRO A 2 17.53 -51.49 -43.62
N VAL A 3 16.93 -50.42 -44.13
CA VAL A 3 17.42 -49.06 -44.00
C VAL A 3 17.20 -48.61 -42.56
N GLN A 4 18.28 -48.44 -41.79
CA GLN A 4 18.30 -47.83 -40.50
C GLN A 4 18.08 -46.31 -40.63
N GLN A 5 16.90 -45.84 -40.27
CA GLN A 5 16.65 -44.41 -40.08
C GLN A 5 17.31 -43.97 -38.77
N THR A 6 18.45 -43.32 -38.85
CA THR A 6 19.06 -42.59 -37.76
C THR A 6 18.23 -41.33 -37.50
N SER A 7 17.33 -41.37 -36.55
CA SER A 7 16.66 -40.16 -36.03
C SER A 7 17.67 -39.32 -35.26
N SER A 8 18.10 -38.21 -35.86
CA SER A 8 18.86 -37.17 -35.18
C SER A 8 18.07 -36.67 -33.96
N PRO A 9 18.64 -36.64 -32.76
CA PRO A 9 17.95 -36.04 -31.61
C PRO A 9 17.72 -34.57 -31.88
N ARG A 10 16.47 -34.12 -31.78
CA ARG A 10 16.14 -32.72 -31.87
C ARG A 10 16.83 -32.00 -30.71
N PRO A 11 17.49 -30.85 -30.95
CA PRO A 11 18.05 -30.06 -29.88
C PRO A 11 16.90 -29.64 -28.94
N ILE A 12 17.05 -29.97 -27.69
CA ILE A 12 16.13 -29.45 -26.64
C ILE A 12 16.43 -27.95 -26.52
N GLU A 13 15.49 -27.13 -26.99
CA GLU A 13 15.58 -25.69 -26.76
C GLU A 13 15.51 -25.47 -25.25
N GLU A 14 16.61 -25.06 -24.68
CA GLU A 14 16.69 -24.66 -23.28
C GLU A 14 15.94 -23.34 -23.15
N ILE A 15 14.65 -23.41 -22.73
CA ILE A 15 13.86 -22.23 -22.42
C ILE A 15 14.40 -21.69 -21.10
N THR A 16 15.32 -20.75 -21.19
CA THR A 16 15.72 -19.97 -20.02
C THR A 16 14.55 -19.07 -19.61
N VAL A 17 13.73 -19.55 -18.68
CA VAL A 17 12.72 -18.72 -18.05
C VAL A 17 13.45 -17.73 -17.14
N VAL A 18 13.81 -16.57 -17.68
CA VAL A 18 14.23 -15.44 -16.87
C VAL A 18 12.98 -15.04 -16.09
N GLY A 19 12.92 -15.45 -14.82
CA GLY A 19 11.78 -15.20 -13.95
C GLY A 19 11.60 -13.71 -13.71
N GLN A 20 10.82 -13.07 -14.56
CA GLN A 20 10.27 -11.75 -14.22
C GLN A 20 9.42 -11.92 -12.97
N GLN A 21 9.72 -11.14 -11.93
CA GLN A 21 8.89 -11.14 -10.75
C GLN A 21 7.46 -10.81 -11.17
N SER A 22 6.50 -11.67 -10.84
CA SER A 22 5.10 -11.42 -11.17
C SER A 22 4.61 -10.14 -10.49
N LEU A 23 3.69 -9.40 -11.12
CA LEU A 23 3.04 -8.24 -10.51
C LEU A 23 2.44 -8.56 -9.13
N PHE A 24 1.90 -9.75 -8.96
CA PHE A 24 1.37 -10.20 -7.69
C PHE A 24 2.44 -10.26 -6.59
N ARG A 25 3.62 -10.80 -6.92
CA ARG A 25 4.75 -10.86 -5.99
C ARG A 25 5.27 -9.46 -5.64
N LEU A 26 5.43 -8.60 -6.64
CA LEU A 26 5.87 -7.21 -6.43
C LEU A 26 4.89 -6.44 -5.55
N ARG A 27 3.58 -6.57 -5.81
CA ARG A 27 2.55 -5.95 -4.98
C ARG A 27 2.61 -6.42 -3.53
N ARG A 28 2.83 -7.71 -3.33
CA ARG A 28 2.99 -8.28 -1.98
C ARG A 28 4.20 -7.69 -1.25
N LEU A 29 5.34 -7.56 -1.94
CA LEU A 29 6.54 -6.94 -1.37
C LEU A 29 6.32 -5.47 -1.01
N VAL A 30 5.60 -4.72 -1.84
CA VAL A 30 5.22 -3.33 -1.54
C VAL A 30 4.38 -3.27 -0.27
N ILE A 31 3.38 -4.12 -0.11
CA ILE A 31 2.52 -4.16 1.07
C ILE A 31 3.33 -4.54 2.33
N GLU A 32 4.19 -5.54 2.24
CA GLU A 32 5.05 -5.97 3.34
C GLU A 32 5.99 -4.83 3.79
N LYS A 33 6.55 -4.09 2.85
CA LYS A 33 7.42 -2.95 3.15
C LYS A 33 6.64 -1.76 3.71
N GLU A 34 5.44 -1.51 3.21
CA GLU A 34 4.53 -0.50 3.76
C GLU A 34 4.15 -0.80 5.22
N ASP A 35 3.85 -2.07 5.53
CA ASP A 35 3.61 -2.50 6.90
C ASP A 35 4.82 -2.26 7.81
N GLU A 36 6.03 -2.48 7.30
CA GLU A 36 7.28 -2.21 8.03
C GLU A 36 7.46 -0.70 8.31
N VAL A 37 7.20 0.15 7.32
CA VAL A 37 7.22 1.62 7.49
C VAL A 37 6.25 2.06 8.59
N PHE A 38 5.01 1.59 8.53
CA PHE A 38 4.00 1.97 9.51
C PHE A 38 4.28 1.40 10.90
N ALA A 39 4.77 0.17 10.99
CA ALA A 39 5.16 -0.43 12.27
C ALA A 39 6.28 0.37 12.93
N TYR A 40 7.29 0.78 12.17
CA TYR A 40 8.37 1.60 12.69
C TYR A 40 7.89 2.98 13.16
N PHE A 41 7.09 3.65 12.34
CA PHE A 41 6.49 4.94 12.68
C PHE A 41 5.60 4.84 13.93
N ASN A 42 4.73 3.84 14.01
CA ASN A 42 3.81 3.64 15.14
C ASN A 42 4.56 3.36 16.45
N ALA A 43 5.75 2.75 16.37
CA ALA A 43 6.60 2.52 17.54
C ALA A 43 7.34 3.78 18.02
N ASN A 44 7.46 4.82 17.19
CA ASN A 44 8.28 6.01 17.42
C ASN A 44 7.52 7.34 17.32
N ASN A 45 6.21 7.33 17.20
CA ASN A 45 5.39 8.54 17.16
C ASN A 45 5.10 9.09 18.56
N SER A 46 4.51 10.30 18.65
CA SER A 46 4.20 10.99 19.90
C SER A 46 3.03 10.38 20.66
N SER A 47 2.10 9.75 19.97
CA SER A 47 0.89 9.19 20.58
C SER A 47 0.19 8.17 19.67
N ASN A 48 -0.53 7.24 20.29
CA ASN A 48 -1.36 6.26 19.57
C ASN A 48 -2.38 6.88 18.62
N ARG A 49 -2.72 8.15 18.83
CA ARG A 49 -3.62 8.90 17.96
C ARG A 49 -3.04 9.08 16.56
N MET A 50 -1.72 9.17 16.45
CA MET A 50 -0.97 9.32 15.19
C MET A 50 -0.69 7.99 14.51
N ASP A 51 -0.98 6.85 15.15
CA ASP A 51 -0.75 5.53 14.54
C ASP A 51 -1.44 5.40 13.20
N ILE A 52 -0.73 4.85 12.23
CA ILE A 52 -1.30 4.48 10.93
C ILE A 52 -1.81 3.04 11.02
N ILE A 53 -3.10 2.87 10.76
CA ILE A 53 -3.78 1.58 10.88
C ILE A 53 -4.25 1.14 9.51
N CYS A 54 -3.92 -0.09 9.13
CA CYS A 54 -4.36 -0.70 7.90
C CYS A 54 -5.49 -1.69 8.15
N GLY A 55 -6.46 -1.72 7.24
CA GLY A 55 -7.59 -2.64 7.28
C GLY A 55 -8.21 -2.84 5.92
N LYS A 56 -9.19 -3.70 5.85
CA LYS A 56 -10.00 -3.88 4.63
C LYS A 56 -11.28 -3.08 4.77
N ARG A 57 -11.62 -2.33 3.74
CA ARG A 57 -12.86 -1.56 3.64
C ARG A 57 -13.51 -1.76 2.29
N VAL A 58 -14.83 -1.88 2.30
CA VAL A 58 -15.66 -1.95 1.10
C VAL A 58 -16.14 -0.52 0.80
N ALA A 59 -15.83 -0.02 -0.39
CA ALA A 59 -16.34 1.28 -0.82
C ALA A 59 -17.80 1.19 -1.23
N THR A 60 -18.55 2.28 -1.07
CA THR A 60 -19.95 2.39 -1.52
C THR A 60 -20.06 2.05 -3.01
N GLY A 61 -21.01 1.19 -3.36
CA GLY A 61 -21.22 0.75 -4.73
C GLY A 61 -20.35 -0.42 -5.21
N THR A 62 -19.55 -1.00 -4.33
CA THR A 62 -18.76 -2.22 -4.63
C THR A 62 -18.89 -3.24 -3.51
N TYR A 63 -18.67 -4.52 -3.84
CA TYR A 63 -18.55 -5.59 -2.84
C TYR A 63 -17.10 -6.05 -2.64
N VAL A 64 -16.15 -5.39 -3.32
CA VAL A 64 -14.74 -5.79 -3.29
C VAL A 64 -14.04 -5.06 -2.15
N PRO A 65 -13.56 -5.78 -1.13
CA PRO A 65 -12.78 -5.18 -0.06
C PRO A 65 -11.42 -4.72 -0.57
N ARG A 66 -11.05 -3.50 -0.23
CA ARG A 66 -9.73 -2.92 -0.54
C ARG A 66 -8.98 -2.63 0.74
N ARG A 67 -7.67 -2.82 0.70
CA ARG A 67 -6.77 -2.39 1.76
C ARG A 67 -6.77 -0.85 1.83
N VAL A 68 -7.00 -0.32 3.02
CA VAL A 68 -6.94 1.11 3.32
C VAL A 68 -6.10 1.30 4.57
N CYS A 69 -5.11 2.17 4.48
CA CYS A 69 -4.29 2.60 5.61
C CYS A 69 -4.61 4.05 5.92
N GLU A 70 -4.92 4.34 7.16
CA GLU A 70 -5.32 5.68 7.59
C GLU A 70 -4.87 5.96 9.03
N PRO A 71 -4.62 7.23 9.40
CA PRO A 71 -4.32 7.57 10.77
C PRO A 71 -5.49 7.26 11.70
N ARG A 72 -5.17 6.84 12.92
CA ARG A 72 -6.18 6.50 13.95
C ARG A 72 -7.11 7.68 14.24
N PHE A 73 -6.63 8.92 14.25
CA PHE A 73 -7.46 10.10 14.45
C PHE A 73 -8.55 10.24 13.40
N LEU A 74 -8.25 9.97 12.13
CA LEU A 74 -9.22 10.03 11.03
C LEU A 74 -10.27 8.91 11.15
N LYS A 75 -9.83 7.71 11.47
CA LYS A 75 -10.73 6.58 11.73
C LYS A 75 -11.68 6.85 12.88
N ASN A 76 -11.17 7.41 13.96
CA ASN A 76 -11.97 7.76 15.14
C ASN A 76 -12.96 8.87 14.84
N LEU A 77 -12.55 9.92 14.12
CA LEU A 77 -13.42 11.01 13.71
C LEU A 77 -14.58 10.50 12.84
N ARG A 78 -14.28 9.69 11.85
CA ARG A 78 -15.30 9.06 10.97
C ARG A 78 -16.29 8.21 11.78
N SER A 79 -15.80 7.45 12.74
CA SER A 79 -16.63 6.60 13.58
C SER A 79 -17.51 7.42 14.54
N TYR A 80 -16.98 8.54 15.03
CA TYR A 80 -17.72 9.46 15.88
C TYR A 80 -18.86 10.13 15.09
N GLU A 81 -18.55 10.68 13.92
CA GLU A 81 -19.53 11.35 13.05
C GLU A 81 -20.64 10.40 12.60
N ALA A 82 -20.30 9.18 12.19
CA ALA A 82 -21.28 8.17 11.82
C ALA A 82 -22.22 7.78 12.97
N ARG A 83 -21.70 7.74 14.20
CA ARG A 83 -22.53 7.47 15.40
C ARG A 83 -23.42 8.66 15.75
N SER A 84 -22.88 9.87 15.66
CA SER A 84 -23.61 11.12 15.93
C SER A 84 -24.79 11.29 14.96
N TRP A 85 -24.57 11.01 13.69
CA TRP A 85 -25.62 11.03 12.68
C TRP A 85 -26.71 9.99 12.96
N ARG A 86 -26.33 8.75 13.27
CA ARG A 86 -27.30 7.68 13.61
C ARG A 86 -28.14 7.98 14.85
N ARG A 87 -27.59 8.73 15.81
CA ARG A 87 -28.30 9.14 17.03
C ARG A 87 -29.11 10.41 16.87
N GLY A 88 -29.10 11.04 15.69
CA GLY A 88 -29.82 12.26 15.40
C GLY A 88 -29.21 13.52 16.03
N PHE A 89 -27.97 13.47 16.48
CA PHE A 89 -27.27 14.65 17.02
C PHE A 89 -26.78 15.59 15.92
N THR A 90 -26.65 15.11 14.70
CA THR A 90 -26.30 15.92 13.52
C THR A 90 -27.29 15.66 12.41
N THR A 91 -27.67 16.71 11.69
CA THR A 91 -28.64 16.64 10.59
C THR A 91 -27.97 16.34 9.25
N THR A 92 -26.65 16.50 9.17
CA THR A 92 -25.85 16.27 7.96
C THR A 92 -24.80 15.20 8.19
N SER A 93 -24.65 14.32 7.21
CA SER A 93 -23.56 13.35 7.18
C SER A 93 -22.30 14.03 6.65
N TYR A 94 -21.18 13.85 7.34
CA TYR A 94 -19.88 14.35 6.90
C TYR A 94 -19.40 13.61 5.66
N SER A 95 -19.03 14.37 4.64
CA SER A 95 -18.34 13.82 3.47
C SER A 95 -16.88 13.48 3.79
N GLN A 96 -16.22 12.74 2.92
CA GLN A 96 -14.78 12.48 3.06
C GLN A 96 -13.96 13.79 3.06
N GLN A 97 -14.38 14.79 2.31
CA GLN A 97 -13.72 16.10 2.26
C GLN A 97 -13.88 16.87 3.56
N ASP A 98 -15.06 16.82 4.18
CA ASP A 98 -15.29 17.48 5.48
C ASP A 98 -14.41 16.86 6.57
N LEU A 99 -14.28 15.54 6.60
CA LEU A 99 -13.41 14.82 7.53
C LEU A 99 -11.94 15.21 7.36
N LEU A 100 -11.47 15.32 6.12
CA LEU A 100 -10.10 15.76 5.82
C LEU A 100 -9.87 17.21 6.22
N PHE A 101 -10.82 18.08 5.97
CA PHE A 101 -10.73 19.49 6.35
C PHE A 101 -10.67 19.65 7.88
N GLU A 102 -11.53 18.96 8.60
CA GLU A 102 -11.59 19.03 10.06
C GLU A 102 -10.35 18.46 10.75
N SER A 103 -9.74 17.45 10.12
CA SER A 103 -8.50 16.80 10.62
C SER A 103 -7.21 17.40 10.05
N LYS A 104 -7.28 18.53 9.35
CA LYS A 104 -6.10 19.13 8.70
C LYS A 104 -4.94 19.38 9.67
N GLY A 105 -5.20 19.91 10.85
CA GLY A 105 -4.17 20.15 11.87
C GLY A 105 -3.50 18.86 12.34
N ASP A 106 -4.25 17.78 12.47
CA ASP A 106 -3.73 16.46 12.82
C ASP A 106 -2.86 15.87 11.69
N PHE A 107 -3.25 16.09 10.43
CA PHE A 107 -2.42 15.69 9.29
C PHE A 107 -1.12 16.50 9.20
N ASP A 108 -1.16 17.80 9.47
CA ASP A 108 0.03 18.64 9.50
C ASP A 108 1.00 18.16 10.60
N GLN A 109 0.51 17.79 11.77
CA GLN A 109 1.30 17.18 12.84
C GLN A 109 1.87 15.83 12.43
N LEU A 110 1.05 14.95 11.84
CA LEU A 110 1.50 13.65 11.35
C LEU A 110 2.65 13.79 10.35
N GLN A 111 2.52 14.71 9.40
CA GLN A 111 3.56 14.98 8.41
C GLN A 111 4.85 15.49 9.06
N SER A 112 4.73 16.35 10.06
CA SER A 112 5.88 16.86 10.82
C SER A 112 6.59 15.73 11.57
N GLU A 113 5.86 14.85 12.24
CA GLU A 113 6.43 13.72 12.97
C GLU A 113 7.13 12.71 12.04
N ILE A 114 6.56 12.43 10.86
CA ILE A 114 7.20 11.59 9.85
C ILE A 114 8.52 12.22 9.36
N ASN A 115 8.51 13.52 9.08
CA ASN A 115 9.68 14.23 8.62
C ASN A 115 10.79 14.26 9.70
N GLU A 116 10.42 14.51 10.94
CA GLU A 116 11.36 14.50 12.07
C GLU A 116 11.97 13.12 12.28
N LEU A 117 11.16 12.06 12.20
CA LEU A 117 11.65 10.69 12.33
C LEU A 117 12.57 10.32 11.17
N MET A 118 12.26 10.73 9.95
CA MET A 118 13.10 10.50 8.78
C MET A 118 14.48 11.18 8.92
N LEU A 119 14.52 12.39 9.50
CA LEU A 119 15.76 13.12 9.72
C LEU A 119 16.57 12.60 10.92
N SER A 120 15.91 12.05 11.93
CA SER A 120 16.54 11.60 13.17
C SER A 120 16.93 10.12 13.18
N SER A 121 16.32 9.30 12.32
CA SER A 121 16.54 7.85 12.24
C SER A 121 16.98 7.44 10.85
N GLU A 122 18.25 7.03 10.75
CA GLU A 122 18.82 6.46 9.52
C GLU A 122 18.09 5.17 9.12
N GLU A 123 17.71 4.35 10.09
CA GLU A 123 16.97 3.12 9.86
C GLU A 123 15.61 3.41 9.20
N PHE A 124 14.86 4.38 9.72
CA PHE A 124 13.59 4.77 9.13
C PHE A 124 13.75 5.37 7.73
N ALA A 125 14.76 6.20 7.52
CA ALA A 125 15.08 6.74 6.20
C ALA A 125 15.40 5.63 5.18
N ASN A 126 16.13 4.59 5.58
CA ASN A 126 16.44 3.45 4.73
C ASN A 126 15.20 2.61 4.41
N ILE A 127 14.33 2.36 5.39
CA ILE A 127 13.06 1.64 5.18
C ILE A 127 12.17 2.40 4.18
N LEU A 128 12.08 3.73 4.32
CA LEU A 128 11.34 4.59 3.38
C LEU A 128 11.92 4.57 1.97
N ALA A 129 13.24 4.59 1.84
CA ALA A 129 13.92 4.51 0.55
C ALA A 129 13.63 3.16 -0.14
N ASP A 130 13.72 2.05 0.59
CA ASP A 130 13.37 0.73 0.09
C ASP A 130 11.90 0.64 -0.34
N TYR A 131 11.01 1.25 0.42
CA TYR A 131 9.59 1.32 0.08
C TYR A 131 9.35 2.12 -1.22
N ALA A 132 10.02 3.26 -1.37
CA ALA A 132 9.94 4.06 -2.59
C ALA A 132 10.45 3.30 -3.81
N ASP A 133 11.58 2.61 -3.71
CA ASP A 133 12.15 1.80 -4.78
C ASP A 133 11.23 0.66 -5.19
N LEU A 134 10.65 -0.06 -4.24
CA LEU A 134 9.69 -1.13 -4.51
C LEU A 134 8.41 -0.62 -5.18
N THR A 135 7.92 0.54 -4.75
CA THR A 135 6.73 1.18 -5.32
C THR A 135 6.98 1.61 -6.75
N ASP A 136 8.12 2.22 -7.04
CA ASP A 136 8.52 2.62 -8.39
C ASP A 136 8.70 1.41 -9.31
N ASN A 137 9.32 0.34 -8.81
CA ASN A 137 9.50 -0.90 -9.55
C ASN A 137 8.14 -1.56 -9.89
N TYR A 138 7.23 -1.61 -8.92
CA TYR A 138 5.87 -2.11 -9.15
C TYR A 138 5.13 -1.27 -10.20
N ALA A 139 5.19 0.05 -10.10
CA ALA A 139 4.56 0.96 -11.04
C ALA A 139 5.10 0.79 -12.47
N ALA A 140 6.42 0.65 -12.61
CA ALA A 140 7.07 0.42 -13.90
C ALA A 140 6.64 -0.92 -14.55
N HIS A 141 6.61 -2.00 -13.77
CA HIS A 141 6.16 -3.31 -14.24
C HIS A 141 4.67 -3.30 -14.64
N ARG A 142 3.84 -2.65 -13.84
CA ARG A 142 2.42 -2.48 -14.15
C ARG A 142 2.21 -1.70 -15.44
N ALA A 143 2.90 -0.59 -15.62
CA ALA A 143 2.82 0.21 -16.84
C ALA A 143 3.26 -0.58 -18.08
N ALA A 144 4.33 -1.38 -17.97
CA ALA A 144 4.80 -2.22 -19.06
C ALA A 144 3.80 -3.31 -19.48
N MET A 145 3.07 -3.90 -18.52
CA MET A 145 2.06 -4.94 -18.80
C MET A 145 0.77 -4.40 -19.43
N PHE A 146 0.43 -3.15 -19.18
CA PHE A 146 -0.80 -2.52 -19.68
C PHE A 146 -0.55 -1.50 -20.80
N LYS A 147 0.67 -1.44 -21.31
CA LYS A 147 0.97 -0.63 -22.49
C LYS A 147 0.24 -1.26 -23.69
N LYS A 148 -0.83 -0.59 -24.15
CA LYS A 148 -1.41 -0.90 -25.44
C LYS A 148 -0.47 -0.34 -26.51
N ASP A 149 -0.04 -1.21 -27.43
CA ASP A 149 0.60 -0.80 -28.68
C ASP A 149 -0.35 0.04 -29.51
#